data_5857db1adcbf1ba6a065ef5c83c63fed
#
_entry.id   5857db1adcbf1ba6a065ef5c83c63fed
#
_cell.length_a   1.000
_cell.length_b   1.000
_cell.length_c   1.000
_cell.angle_alpha   90.00
_cell.angle_beta   90.00
_cell.angle_gamma   90.00
#
_symmetry.space_group_name_H-M   'P 1'
#
loop_
_entity.id
_entity.type
_entity.pdbx_description
1 polymer ?
#
loop_
_entity_poly.entity_id
_entity_poly.type
_entity_poly.pdbx_seq_one_letter_code
_entity_poly.pdbx_strand_id
1 'polypeptide(L)'
;MIHLAGDPRPEAPWNSVVENNINGTHSMYEAAVEANIEKFIFASSNHAVGAYETEERTPDMYRPKDQYRLTGAELPRPTNHYGVSKATGEIIGRYYHDHHDISVVNVRIGNLTKGHPPIDYERGQAMWLSYRDCAHLFTRCVQAEYEFEIVYGISDNDRKY
;
A
#
# COMPACT_ATOMS: atom_id res chain seq x y z
N MET A 1 4.08 7.37 13.79
CA MET A 1 3.16 6.21 14.03
C MET A 1 3.22 5.25 12.85
N ILE A 2 3.09 3.92 13.07
CA ILE A 2 2.94 2.93 11.98
C ILE A 2 1.58 2.27 12.16
N HIS A 3 0.69 2.38 11.16
CA HIS A 3 -0.66 1.85 11.18
C HIS A 3 -0.78 0.62 10.26
N LEU A 4 -0.85 -0.57 10.87
CA LEU A 4 -0.97 -1.87 10.20
C LEU A 4 -2.33 -2.55 10.48
N ALA A 5 -3.15 -1.99 11.37
CA ALA A 5 -4.41 -2.60 11.79
C ALA A 5 -5.47 -2.54 10.67
N GLY A 6 -6.34 -3.53 10.66
CA GLY A 6 -7.44 -3.64 9.71
C GLY A 6 -7.73 -5.10 9.34
N ASP A 7 -8.80 -5.33 8.59
CA ASP A 7 -9.11 -6.63 7.98
C ASP A 7 -8.24 -6.79 6.71
N PRO A 8 -7.29 -7.75 6.69
CA PRO A 8 -6.32 -7.88 5.59
C PRO A 8 -6.82 -8.72 4.41
N ARG A 9 -8.03 -9.27 4.49
CA ARG A 9 -8.53 -10.24 3.51
C ARG A 9 -9.03 -9.55 2.23
N PRO A 10 -8.54 -9.91 1.03
CA PRO A 10 -9.05 -9.37 -0.23
C PRO A 10 -10.55 -9.60 -0.45
N GLU A 11 -11.09 -10.68 0.11
CA GLU A 11 -12.51 -11.07 0.05
C GLU A 11 -13.33 -10.54 1.24
N ALA A 12 -12.77 -9.70 2.08
CA ALA A 12 -13.48 -9.13 3.24
C ALA A 12 -14.82 -8.49 2.82
N PRO A 13 -15.90 -8.73 3.54
CA PRO A 13 -17.21 -8.14 3.23
C PRO A 13 -17.19 -6.64 3.51
N TRP A 14 -18.07 -5.91 2.79
CA TRP A 14 -18.10 -4.45 2.83
C TRP A 14 -18.18 -3.86 4.24
N ASN A 15 -19.07 -4.39 5.09
CA ASN A 15 -19.20 -3.91 6.47
C ASN A 15 -17.90 -4.06 7.28
N SER A 16 -17.15 -5.15 7.09
CA SER A 16 -15.87 -5.35 7.78
C SER A 16 -14.83 -4.32 7.35
N VAL A 17 -14.69 -4.07 6.04
CA VAL A 17 -13.70 -3.09 5.56
C VAL A 17 -14.08 -1.65 5.92
N VAL A 18 -15.38 -1.33 5.97
CA VAL A 18 -15.83 -0.01 6.43
C VAL A 18 -15.46 0.19 7.90
N GLU A 19 -15.79 -0.75 8.76
CA GLU A 19 -15.57 -0.62 10.20
C GLU A 19 -14.10 -0.67 10.57
N ASN A 20 -13.39 -1.72 10.10
CA ASN A 20 -12.02 -1.98 10.55
C ASN A 20 -10.96 -1.20 9.76
N ASN A 21 -11.18 -0.97 8.46
CA ASN A 21 -10.17 -0.35 7.61
C ASN A 21 -10.43 1.14 7.42
N ILE A 22 -11.65 1.55 7.08
CA ILE A 22 -11.95 2.96 6.79
C ILE A 22 -12.11 3.73 8.10
N ASN A 23 -13.08 3.36 8.94
CA ASN A 23 -13.32 4.03 10.22
C ASN A 23 -12.12 3.86 11.17
N GLY A 24 -11.52 2.65 11.19
CA GLY A 24 -10.31 2.39 11.97
C GLY A 24 -9.13 3.29 11.56
N THR A 25 -8.89 3.47 10.27
CA THR A 25 -7.83 4.36 9.77
C THR A 25 -8.12 5.83 10.13
N HIS A 26 -9.36 6.29 9.94
CA HIS A 26 -9.77 7.63 10.35
C HIS A 26 -9.51 7.86 11.86
N SER A 27 -9.96 6.93 12.71
CA SER A 27 -9.74 7.03 14.17
C SER A 27 -8.25 7.06 14.55
N MET A 28 -7.40 6.34 13.80
CA MET A 28 -5.95 6.37 14.03
C MET A 28 -5.32 7.72 13.64
N TYR A 29 -5.82 8.37 12.59
CA TYR A 29 -5.38 9.73 12.26
C TYR A 29 -5.84 10.76 13.31
N GLU A 30 -7.10 10.68 13.78
CA GLU A 30 -7.57 11.53 14.89
C GLU A 30 -6.69 11.38 16.13
N ALA A 31 -6.40 10.15 16.55
CA ALA A 31 -5.51 9.88 17.66
C ALA A 31 -4.06 10.38 17.42
N ALA A 32 -3.60 10.35 16.16
CA ALA A 32 -2.27 10.87 15.81
C ALA A 32 -2.22 12.39 15.96
N VAL A 33 -3.27 13.11 15.55
CA VAL A 33 -3.39 14.57 15.75
C VAL A 33 -3.41 14.90 17.23
N GLU A 34 -4.28 14.24 18.02
CA GLU A 34 -4.39 14.45 19.46
C GLU A 34 -3.05 14.21 20.20
N ALA A 35 -2.28 13.23 19.73
CA ALA A 35 -0.99 12.87 20.31
C ALA A 35 0.19 13.68 19.73
N ASN A 36 -0.05 14.66 18.85
CA ASN A 36 0.98 15.46 18.16
C ASN A 36 2.03 14.57 17.45
N ILE A 37 1.57 13.54 16.73
CA ILE A 37 2.43 12.67 15.95
C ILE A 37 2.86 13.39 14.67
N GLU A 38 4.16 13.59 14.50
CA GLU A 38 4.73 14.28 13.33
C GLU A 38 4.74 13.43 12.05
N LYS A 39 4.76 12.10 12.19
CA LYS A 39 4.95 11.19 11.05
C LYS A 39 4.03 9.98 11.13
N PHE A 40 3.25 9.74 10.07
CA PHE A 40 2.31 8.63 9.96
C PHE A 40 2.64 7.73 8.78
N ILE A 41 2.84 6.44 9.01
CA ILE A 41 3.14 5.45 8.00
C ILE A 41 1.94 4.52 7.88
N PHE A 42 1.25 4.60 6.75
CA PHE A 42 0.05 3.79 6.49
C PHE A 42 0.38 2.56 5.66
N ALA A 43 0.01 1.38 6.14
CA ALA A 43 0.06 0.15 5.37
C ALA A 43 -1.09 0.11 4.35
N SER A 44 -0.86 0.68 3.18
CA SER A 44 -1.71 0.51 2.01
C SER A 44 -1.44 -0.83 1.34
N SER A 45 -1.88 -1.04 0.12
CA SER A 45 -1.78 -2.31 -0.59
C SER A 45 -1.72 -2.09 -2.10
N ASN A 46 -1.05 -3.00 -2.81
CA ASN A 46 -1.15 -3.11 -4.26
C ASN A 46 -2.60 -3.31 -4.76
N HIS A 47 -3.51 -3.81 -3.92
CA HIS A 47 -4.94 -3.90 -4.24
C HIS A 47 -5.62 -2.54 -4.45
N ALA A 48 -5.04 -1.45 -3.97
CA ALA A 48 -5.54 -0.10 -4.26
C ALA A 48 -5.48 0.26 -5.75
N VAL A 49 -4.62 -0.40 -6.52
CA VAL A 49 -4.37 -0.19 -7.95
C VAL A 49 -4.52 -1.47 -8.79
N GLY A 50 -5.16 -2.51 -8.25
CA GLY A 50 -5.21 -3.85 -8.84
C GLY A 50 -5.83 -3.93 -10.25
N ALA A 51 -6.66 -2.97 -10.67
CA ALA A 51 -7.24 -2.98 -12.01
C ALA A 51 -6.22 -2.69 -13.12
N TYR A 52 -5.08 -2.08 -12.81
CA TYR A 52 -4.03 -1.89 -13.81
C TYR A 52 -3.39 -3.22 -14.25
N GLU A 53 -3.47 -4.24 -13.41
CA GLU A 53 -2.94 -5.58 -13.70
C GLU A 53 -3.76 -6.32 -14.76
N THR A 54 -5.00 -5.92 -15.03
CA THR A 54 -5.93 -6.61 -15.91
C THR A 54 -6.25 -5.83 -17.19
N GLU A 55 -5.62 -4.67 -17.41
CA GLU A 55 -5.88 -3.86 -18.58
C GLU A 55 -5.18 -4.40 -19.84
N GLU A 56 -5.86 -4.33 -20.97
CA GLU A 56 -5.30 -4.73 -22.28
C GLU A 56 -4.05 -3.92 -22.65
N ARG A 57 -3.94 -2.69 -22.21
CA ARG A 57 -2.77 -1.83 -22.46
C ARG A 57 -1.51 -2.23 -21.68
N THR A 58 -1.66 -3.14 -20.71
CA THR A 58 -0.55 -3.65 -19.90
C THR A 58 -0.53 -5.18 -19.87
N PRO A 59 -0.66 -5.86 -21.03
CA PRO A 59 -0.85 -7.32 -21.10
C PRO A 59 0.37 -8.09 -20.58
N ASP A 60 1.56 -7.51 -20.65
CA ASP A 60 2.84 -8.13 -20.26
C ASP A 60 3.42 -7.54 -18.96
N MET A 61 2.57 -6.94 -18.13
CA MET A 61 2.95 -6.24 -16.89
C MET A 61 3.91 -7.04 -15.99
N TYR A 62 3.75 -8.36 -15.93
CA TYR A 62 4.61 -9.23 -15.10
C TYR A 62 5.88 -9.72 -15.81
N ARG A 63 6.12 -9.32 -17.05
CA ARG A 63 7.25 -9.80 -17.84
C ARG A 63 8.40 -8.79 -17.82
N PRO A 64 9.67 -9.26 -17.81
CA PRO A 64 10.83 -8.35 -17.78
C PRO A 64 10.93 -7.39 -18.96
N LYS A 65 10.27 -7.70 -20.08
CA LYS A 65 10.26 -6.86 -21.29
C LYS A 65 9.30 -5.68 -21.19
N ASP A 66 8.35 -5.72 -20.28
CA ASP A 66 7.42 -4.63 -20.07
C ASP A 66 8.15 -3.45 -19.43
N GLN A 67 8.07 -2.30 -20.08
CA GLN A 67 8.66 -1.05 -19.60
C GLN A 67 7.73 -0.29 -18.64
N TYR A 68 6.47 -0.70 -18.57
CA TYR A 68 5.49 -0.03 -17.72
C TYR A 68 5.74 -0.35 -16.25
N ARG A 69 5.79 0.69 -15.45
CA ARG A 69 5.94 0.57 -14.00
C ARG A 69 4.90 1.45 -13.31
N LEU A 70 4.17 0.86 -12.39
CA LEU A 70 3.31 1.62 -11.50
C LEU A 70 4.15 2.45 -10.52
N THR A 71 3.75 3.69 -10.33
CA THR A 71 4.35 4.63 -9.39
C THR A 71 3.31 5.08 -8.36
N GLY A 72 3.65 5.97 -7.46
CA GLY A 72 2.69 6.59 -6.54
C GLY A 72 1.71 7.56 -7.21
N ALA A 73 1.94 7.92 -8.48
CA ALA A 73 1.15 8.93 -9.19
C ALA A 73 -0.13 8.37 -9.83
N GLU A 74 -0.25 7.04 -10.00
CA GLU A 74 -1.44 6.46 -10.58
C GLU A 74 -2.65 6.62 -9.65
N LEU A 75 -3.78 7.01 -10.24
CA LEU A 75 -5.06 7.05 -9.53
C LEU A 75 -5.43 5.66 -9.01
N PRO A 76 -6.00 5.56 -7.82
CA PRO A 76 -6.50 4.30 -7.30
C PRO A 76 -7.53 3.66 -8.25
N ARG A 77 -7.35 2.37 -8.53
CA ARG A 77 -8.27 1.54 -9.35
C ARG A 77 -8.39 0.16 -8.71
N PRO A 78 -9.10 0.08 -7.57
CA PRO A 78 -9.26 -1.17 -6.83
C PRO A 78 -10.18 -2.15 -7.55
N THR A 79 -9.97 -3.46 -7.33
CA THR A 79 -10.80 -4.55 -7.88
C THR A 79 -11.64 -5.27 -6.83
N ASN A 80 -11.50 -4.91 -5.56
CA ASN A 80 -12.24 -5.50 -4.44
C ASN A 80 -12.44 -4.48 -3.30
N HIS A 81 -13.31 -4.82 -2.34
CA HIS A 81 -13.62 -3.93 -1.20
C HIS A 81 -12.40 -3.62 -0.33
N TYR A 82 -11.51 -4.58 -0.15
CA TYR A 82 -10.24 -4.36 0.56
C TYR A 82 -9.39 -3.29 -0.14
N GLY A 83 -9.21 -3.39 -1.46
CA GLY A 83 -8.51 -2.37 -2.25
C GLY A 83 -9.18 -0.99 -2.17
N VAL A 84 -10.53 -0.94 -2.17
CA VAL A 84 -11.29 0.31 -1.95
C VAL A 84 -10.92 0.90 -0.59
N SER A 85 -10.90 0.10 0.48
CA SER A 85 -10.58 0.61 1.81
C SER A 85 -9.14 1.13 1.91
N LYS A 86 -8.18 0.49 1.23
CA LYS A 86 -6.79 0.93 1.21
C LYS A 86 -6.61 2.24 0.42
N ALA A 87 -7.25 2.36 -0.74
CA ALA A 87 -7.31 3.61 -1.50
C ALA A 87 -7.96 4.75 -0.69
N THR A 88 -9.04 4.46 0.05
CA THR A 88 -9.67 5.42 0.95
C THR A 88 -8.71 5.87 2.05
N GLY A 89 -7.93 4.95 2.62
CA GLY A 89 -6.92 5.29 3.63
C GLY A 89 -5.82 6.23 3.10
N GLU A 90 -5.39 6.07 1.83
CA GLU A 90 -4.46 7.00 1.17
C GLU A 90 -5.07 8.41 1.06
N ILE A 91 -6.37 8.50 0.71
CA ILE A 91 -7.09 9.78 0.62
C ILE A 91 -7.26 10.42 2.00
N ILE A 92 -7.63 9.63 3.03
CA ILE A 92 -7.68 10.11 4.41
C ILE A 92 -6.31 10.66 4.81
N GLY A 93 -5.23 9.93 4.53
CA GLY A 93 -3.87 10.38 4.83
C GLY A 93 -3.51 11.70 4.15
N ARG A 94 -3.95 11.91 2.90
CA ARG A 94 -3.75 13.18 2.20
C ARG A 94 -4.48 14.34 2.90
N TYR A 95 -5.73 14.11 3.34
CA TYR A 95 -6.48 15.13 4.08
C TYR A 95 -5.76 15.53 5.38
N TYR A 96 -5.29 14.54 6.17
CA TYR A 96 -4.59 14.83 7.43
C TYR A 96 -3.23 15.49 7.22
N HIS A 97 -2.51 15.15 6.17
CA HIS A 97 -1.30 15.86 5.77
C HIS A 97 -1.58 17.34 5.47
N ASP A 98 -2.59 17.60 4.63
CA ASP A 98 -2.89 18.97 4.16
C ASP A 98 -3.44 19.88 5.27
N HIS A 99 -4.02 19.33 6.36
CA HIS A 99 -4.73 20.10 7.37
C HIS A 99 -4.16 20.02 8.78
N HIS A 100 -3.24 19.09 9.07
CA HIS A 100 -2.77 18.82 10.43
C HIS A 100 -1.24 18.74 10.60
N ASP A 101 -0.49 19.17 9.60
CA ASP A 101 1.00 19.21 9.65
C ASP A 101 1.63 17.85 9.99
N ILE A 102 1.04 16.76 9.50
CA ILE A 102 1.54 15.39 9.65
C ILE A 102 2.20 14.94 8.34
N SER A 103 3.46 14.53 8.40
CA SER A 103 4.11 13.84 7.28
C SER A 103 3.51 12.45 7.10
N VAL A 104 3.08 12.10 5.88
CA VAL A 104 2.40 10.83 5.60
C VAL A 104 3.11 10.06 4.50
N VAL A 105 3.41 8.78 4.74
CA VAL A 105 3.78 7.85 3.68
C VAL A 105 2.81 6.67 3.62
N ASN A 106 2.25 6.45 2.44
CA ASN A 106 1.37 5.34 2.14
C ASN A 106 2.19 4.25 1.45
N VAL A 107 2.33 3.09 2.07
CA VAL A 107 3.11 1.97 1.53
C VAL A 107 2.15 0.98 0.87
N ARG A 108 2.11 0.96 -0.46
CA ARG A 108 1.39 -0.06 -1.24
C ARG A 108 2.16 -1.37 -1.17
N ILE A 109 1.88 -2.14 -0.13
CA ILE A 109 2.54 -3.40 0.16
C ILE A 109 2.15 -4.45 -0.88
N GLY A 110 3.14 -5.12 -1.44
CA GLY A 110 2.95 -6.27 -2.31
C GLY A 110 2.63 -7.56 -1.56
N ASN A 111 3.14 -8.68 -2.04
CA ASN A 111 2.90 -9.99 -1.46
C ASN A 111 3.99 -10.33 -0.43
N LEU A 112 3.71 -10.07 0.83
CA LEU A 112 4.62 -10.33 1.95
C LEU A 112 4.56 -11.81 2.34
N THR A 113 5.58 -12.59 1.98
CA THR A 113 5.67 -14.01 2.33
C THR A 113 7.02 -14.37 2.91
N LYS A 114 7.04 -15.43 3.73
CA LYS A 114 8.28 -15.96 4.30
C LYS A 114 9.01 -16.83 3.27
N GLY A 115 10.31 -16.66 3.17
CA GLY A 115 11.20 -17.49 2.35
C GLY A 115 11.40 -16.91 0.95
N HIS A 116 11.04 -17.65 -0.09
CA HIS A 116 11.21 -17.28 -1.49
C HIS A 116 9.90 -16.80 -2.12
N PRO A 117 9.98 -16.05 -3.25
CA PRO A 117 8.78 -15.68 -3.99
C PRO A 117 8.00 -16.93 -4.44
N PRO A 118 6.66 -16.86 -4.48
CA PRO A 118 5.86 -17.95 -5.04
C PRO A 118 6.27 -18.22 -6.50
N ILE A 119 6.55 -19.49 -6.82
CA ILE A 119 7.03 -19.87 -8.16
C ILE A 119 5.91 -20.24 -9.13
N ASP A 120 4.72 -20.42 -8.63
CA ASP A 120 3.57 -21.00 -9.31
C ASP A 120 2.60 -19.97 -9.90
N TYR A 121 2.79 -18.67 -9.63
CA TYR A 121 2.03 -17.62 -10.30
C TYR A 121 2.80 -16.29 -10.46
N GLU A 122 2.70 -15.69 -11.64
CA GLU A 122 3.51 -14.54 -12.07
C GLU A 122 3.34 -13.31 -11.19
N ARG A 123 2.08 -13.01 -10.81
CA ARG A 123 1.77 -11.87 -9.92
C ARG A 123 2.50 -11.98 -8.58
N GLY A 124 2.51 -13.17 -8.00
CA GLY A 124 3.21 -13.42 -6.75
C GLY A 124 4.70 -13.17 -6.83
N GLN A 125 5.30 -13.51 -7.98
CA GLN A 125 6.73 -13.25 -8.25
C GLN A 125 6.99 -11.76 -8.44
N ALA A 126 6.15 -11.06 -9.20
CA ALA A 126 6.32 -9.64 -9.49
C ALA A 126 6.12 -8.75 -8.25
N MET A 127 5.18 -9.13 -7.39
CA MET A 127 4.80 -8.36 -6.20
C MET A 127 5.40 -8.87 -4.90
N TRP A 128 6.35 -9.80 -4.96
CA TRP A 128 6.95 -10.36 -3.76
C TRP A 128 7.68 -9.30 -2.94
N LEU A 129 7.44 -9.34 -1.64
CA LEU A 129 8.18 -8.57 -0.64
C LEU A 129 8.76 -9.53 0.41
N SER A 130 10.07 -9.56 0.55
CA SER A 130 10.72 -10.35 1.60
C SER A 130 10.53 -9.68 2.96
N TYR A 131 10.57 -10.49 4.04
CA TYR A 131 10.53 -9.94 5.41
C TYR A 131 11.69 -8.99 5.69
N ARG A 132 12.89 -9.28 5.14
CA ARG A 132 14.06 -8.41 5.26
C ARG A 132 13.80 -7.05 4.61
N ASP A 133 13.32 -7.06 3.38
CA ASP A 133 13.10 -5.81 2.62
C ASP A 133 11.91 -5.03 3.17
N CYS A 134 10.87 -5.72 3.69
CA CYS A 134 9.78 -5.10 4.42
C CYS A 134 10.29 -4.35 5.66
N ALA A 135 11.09 -5.02 6.50
CA ALA A 135 11.66 -4.39 7.69
C ALA A 135 12.57 -3.21 7.32
N HIS A 136 13.38 -3.34 6.27
CA HIS A 136 14.21 -2.26 5.77
C HIS A 136 13.38 -1.07 5.27
N LEU A 137 12.35 -1.32 4.46
CA LEU A 137 11.45 -0.30 3.93
C LEU A 137 10.79 0.50 5.06
N PHE A 138 10.17 -0.17 6.03
CA PHE A 138 9.52 0.52 7.15
C PHE A 138 10.53 1.27 8.02
N THR A 139 11.74 0.74 8.21
CA THR A 139 12.83 1.46 8.88
C THR A 139 13.18 2.75 8.14
N ARG A 140 13.29 2.69 6.80
CA ARG A 140 13.54 3.89 5.99
C ARG A 140 12.40 4.89 6.05
N CYS A 141 11.13 4.43 6.03
CA CYS A 141 9.96 5.31 6.21
C CYS A 141 9.99 6.04 7.57
N VAL A 142 10.49 5.41 8.63
CA VAL A 142 10.65 6.07 9.93
C VAL A 142 11.76 7.12 9.91
N GLN A 143 12.88 6.84 9.24
CA GLN A 143 14.10 7.67 9.28
C GLN A 143 14.11 8.79 8.24
N ALA A 144 13.49 8.60 7.07
CA ALA A 144 13.53 9.58 5.98
C ALA A 144 12.67 10.81 6.29
N GLU A 145 13.05 11.93 5.70
CA GLU A 145 12.21 13.13 5.66
C GLU A 145 11.38 13.11 4.37
N TYR A 146 10.10 13.36 4.52
CA TYR A 146 9.12 13.48 3.43
C TYR A 146 7.92 14.27 3.94
N GLU A 147 7.10 14.73 3.02
CA GLU A 147 5.84 15.40 3.33
C GLU A 147 4.66 14.44 3.12
N PHE A 148 4.33 14.17 1.85
CA PHE A 148 3.31 13.18 1.50
C PHE A 148 3.83 12.31 0.35
N GLU A 149 3.90 11.00 0.59
CA GLU A 149 4.40 10.04 -0.39
C GLU A 149 3.49 8.82 -0.52
N ILE A 150 3.46 8.25 -1.71
CA ILE A 150 2.92 6.91 -1.98
C ILE A 150 4.04 6.08 -2.59
N VAL A 151 4.43 5.01 -1.92
CA VAL A 151 5.54 4.16 -2.35
C VAL A 151 5.11 2.70 -2.46
N TYR A 152 5.79 1.94 -3.32
CA TYR A 152 5.57 0.50 -3.45
C TYR A 152 6.50 -0.30 -2.55
N GLY A 153 5.93 -1.25 -1.82
CA GLY A 153 6.65 -2.22 -1.00
C GLY A 153 6.79 -3.55 -1.71
N ILE A 154 7.79 -3.68 -2.57
CA ILE A 154 8.19 -4.94 -3.22
C ILE A 154 9.71 -5.10 -3.12
N SER A 155 10.21 -6.36 -3.16
CA SER A 155 11.63 -6.63 -3.29
C SER A 155 12.13 -6.30 -4.70
N ASP A 156 13.44 -6.29 -4.92
CA ASP A 156 14.02 -6.09 -6.25
C ASP A 156 13.85 -7.37 -7.11
N ASN A 157 12.61 -7.63 -7.49
CA ASN A 157 12.23 -8.81 -8.24
C ASN A 157 12.63 -8.69 -9.71
N ASP A 158 12.96 -9.82 -10.34
CA ASP A 158 13.26 -9.88 -11.79
C ASP A 158 12.04 -9.45 -12.63
N ARG A 159 10.84 -9.79 -12.14
CA ARG A 159 9.55 -9.35 -12.70
C ARG A 159 8.91 -8.38 -11.73
N LYS A 160 8.62 -7.18 -12.18
CA LYS A 160 7.97 -6.14 -11.37
C LYS A 160 7.25 -5.13 -12.27
N TYR A 161 6.20 -4.51 -11.78
CA TYR A 161 5.42 -3.49 -12.48
C TYR A 161 5.08 -2.31 -11.58
#